data_35d91e03ff098f3790e40a23fd0b7420
#
_entry.id   35d91e03ff098f3790e40a23fd0b7420
#
_cell.length_a   1.000
_cell.length_b   1.000
_cell.length_c   1.000
_cell.angle_alpha   90.00
_cell.angle_beta   90.00
_cell.angle_gamma   90.00
#
_symmetry.space_group_name_H-M   'P 1'
#
loop_
_entity.id
_entity.type
_entity.pdbx_description
1 polymer ?
#
loop_
_entity_poly.entity_id
_entity_poly.type
_entity_poly.pdbx_seq_one_letter_code
_entity_poly.pdbx_strand_id
1 'polypeptide(L)'
;ADKYEKSHLMRWIKALEIVIMLGAAAAFIFNSMLLLIGLLFLMGLQSTLFGPVKYSILPQHLKPEELVGGNGWVEMGTFLAILIGTLLGGVLIAIQGQGPWLVGGVVVILAILGFLSSLFIPRAAPDAPDLRINWNPFSETWRTIAITRRNRTVFLSVLGISWFWFLGATYLAQLPNYTKLTLGGDEHVVTLLLTTFALGIGIGSLLCERLSGRRVELGLVPFGAIGLTVFGVDLFFAAVPVAPEASLIGAVEFL
;
A
#
# COMPACT_ATOMS: atom_id res chain seq x y z
N ALA A 1 -17.12 -2.37 9.31
CA ALA A 1 -16.70 -3.79 9.27
C ALA A 1 -17.50 -4.61 10.29
N ASP A 2 -17.58 -4.20 11.54
CA ASP A 2 -18.03 -5.02 12.68
C ASP A 2 -19.52 -5.40 12.67
N LYS A 3 -20.34 -4.63 11.93
CA LYS A 3 -21.78 -4.91 11.77
C LYS A 3 -22.08 -6.03 10.78
N TYR A 4 -21.26 -6.18 9.75
CA TYR A 4 -21.50 -7.10 8.66
C TYR A 4 -20.50 -8.25 8.66
N GLU A 5 -20.90 -9.37 8.06
CA GLU A 5 -20.00 -10.50 7.84
C GLU A 5 -18.85 -10.06 6.92
N LYS A 6 -17.62 -10.22 7.40
CA LYS A 6 -16.42 -9.60 6.81
C LYS A 6 -16.05 -10.19 5.45
N SER A 7 -16.20 -11.51 5.25
CA SER A 7 -15.90 -12.13 3.96
C SER A 7 -16.88 -11.66 2.88
N HIS A 8 -18.16 -11.48 3.26
CA HIS A 8 -19.17 -10.95 2.36
C HIS A 8 -18.88 -9.50 1.97
N LEU A 9 -18.48 -8.68 2.96
CA LEU A 9 -18.10 -7.29 2.72
C LEU A 9 -16.88 -7.20 1.79
N MET A 10 -15.87 -8.06 1.97
CA MET A 10 -14.72 -8.14 1.06
C MET A 10 -15.13 -8.45 -0.38
N ARG A 11 -16.03 -9.40 -0.58
CA ARG A 11 -16.55 -9.74 -1.92
C ARG A 11 -17.24 -8.56 -2.58
N TRP A 12 -18.08 -7.82 -1.86
CA TRP A 12 -18.71 -6.61 -2.36
C TRP A 12 -17.70 -5.51 -2.74
N ILE A 13 -16.70 -5.29 -1.90
CA ILE A 13 -15.63 -4.32 -2.18
C ILE A 13 -14.83 -4.74 -3.42
N LYS A 14 -14.55 -6.04 -3.59
CA LYS A 14 -13.86 -6.56 -4.77
C LYS A 14 -14.75 -6.54 -6.03
N ALA A 15 -16.06 -6.74 -5.91
CA ALA A 15 -16.98 -6.54 -7.02
C ALA A 15 -17.03 -5.07 -7.47
N LEU A 16 -17.05 -4.13 -6.53
CA LEU A 16 -16.95 -2.69 -6.82
C LEU A 16 -15.63 -2.35 -7.54
N GLU A 17 -14.52 -3.00 -7.16
CA GLU A 17 -13.23 -2.84 -7.84
C GLU A 17 -13.30 -3.20 -9.32
N ILE A 18 -14.01 -4.28 -9.68
CA ILE A 18 -14.20 -4.66 -11.10
C ILE A 18 -14.91 -3.53 -11.86
N VAL A 19 -15.96 -2.95 -11.28
CA VAL A 19 -16.69 -1.85 -11.92
C VAL A 19 -15.79 -0.63 -12.14
N ILE A 20 -14.97 -0.27 -11.13
CA ILE A 20 -14.02 0.84 -11.24
C ILE A 20 -12.95 0.55 -12.30
N MET A 21 -12.44 -0.68 -12.37
CA MET A 21 -11.41 -1.07 -13.35
C MET A 21 -11.96 -1.15 -14.78
N LEU A 22 -13.21 -1.54 -14.97
CA LEU A 22 -13.87 -1.45 -16.28
C LEU A 22 -13.98 0.02 -16.73
N GLY A 23 -14.35 0.92 -15.80
CA GLY A 23 -14.32 2.35 -16.05
C GLY A 23 -12.93 2.87 -16.40
N ALA A 24 -11.89 2.41 -15.69
CA ALA A 24 -10.50 2.78 -15.95
C ALA A 24 -10.03 2.29 -17.34
N ALA A 25 -10.37 1.06 -17.72
CA ALA A 25 -10.09 0.54 -19.05
C ALA A 25 -10.75 1.39 -20.15
N ALA A 26 -12.02 1.76 -19.97
CA ALA A 26 -12.71 2.67 -20.89
C ALA A 26 -12.03 4.05 -20.94
N ALA A 27 -11.62 4.61 -19.79
CA ALA A 27 -10.94 5.89 -19.73
C ALA A 27 -9.59 5.89 -20.43
N PHE A 28 -8.83 4.79 -20.37
CA PHE A 28 -7.59 4.60 -21.13
C PHE A 28 -7.86 4.58 -22.64
N ILE A 29 -8.90 3.85 -23.06
CA ILE A 29 -9.28 3.73 -24.50
C ILE A 29 -9.71 5.10 -25.05
N PHE A 30 -10.51 5.85 -24.30
CA PHE A 30 -10.99 7.18 -24.72
C PHE A 30 -9.99 8.30 -24.46
N ASN A 31 -8.80 8.02 -23.92
CA ASN A 31 -7.78 9.01 -23.53
C ASN A 31 -8.34 10.16 -22.66
N SER A 32 -9.29 9.86 -21.78
CA SER A 32 -9.96 10.84 -20.94
C SER A 32 -9.23 11.03 -19.60
N MET A 33 -8.36 12.02 -19.52
CA MET A 33 -7.60 12.34 -18.30
C MET A 33 -8.51 12.65 -17.12
N LEU A 34 -9.60 13.38 -17.33
CA LEU A 34 -10.55 13.71 -16.27
C LEU A 34 -11.22 12.47 -15.70
N LEU A 35 -11.59 11.52 -16.56
CA LEU A 35 -12.19 10.26 -16.14
C LEU A 35 -11.18 9.40 -15.38
N LEU A 36 -9.92 9.35 -15.83
CA LEU A 36 -8.84 8.64 -15.11
C LEU A 36 -8.63 9.20 -13.70
N ILE A 37 -8.59 10.53 -13.54
CA ILE A 37 -8.44 11.16 -12.22
C ILE A 37 -9.64 10.84 -11.32
N GLY A 38 -10.87 10.90 -11.86
CA GLY A 38 -12.07 10.55 -11.11
C GLY A 38 -12.09 9.08 -10.66
N LEU A 39 -11.66 8.17 -11.53
CA LEU A 39 -11.56 6.74 -11.22
C LEU A 39 -10.41 6.43 -10.24
N LEU A 40 -9.30 7.14 -10.33
CA LEU A 40 -8.21 7.06 -9.35
C LEU A 40 -8.71 7.48 -7.95
N PHE A 41 -9.52 8.53 -7.87
CA PHE A 41 -10.17 8.94 -6.62
C PHE A 41 -11.12 7.85 -6.09
N LEU A 42 -11.93 7.24 -6.96
CA LEU A 42 -12.83 6.13 -6.57
C LEU A 42 -12.05 4.90 -6.10
N MET A 43 -10.89 4.61 -6.70
CA MET A 43 -9.97 3.57 -6.23
C MET A 43 -9.42 3.87 -4.83
N GLY A 44 -9.05 5.11 -4.57
CA GLY A 44 -8.65 5.55 -3.23
C GLY A 44 -9.77 5.33 -2.20
N LEU A 45 -11.01 5.70 -2.52
CA LEU A 45 -12.18 5.44 -1.67
C LEU A 45 -12.40 3.94 -1.44
N GLN A 46 -12.37 3.13 -2.48
CA GLN A 46 -12.50 1.67 -2.38
C GLN A 46 -11.41 1.08 -1.48
N SER A 47 -10.17 1.53 -1.64
CA SER A 47 -9.03 1.09 -0.83
C SER A 47 -9.20 1.41 0.65
N THR A 48 -9.78 2.57 0.99
CA THR A 48 -10.08 2.94 2.39
C THR A 48 -11.16 2.07 3.01
N LEU A 49 -12.08 1.53 2.22
CA LEU A 49 -13.09 0.56 2.69
C LEU A 49 -12.48 -0.83 2.89
N PHE A 50 -11.56 -1.23 2.03
CA PHE A 50 -10.93 -2.55 2.08
C PHE A 50 -9.94 -2.70 3.24
N GLY A 51 -9.14 -1.66 3.54
CA GLY A 51 -8.10 -1.70 4.56
C GLY A 51 -8.59 -2.20 5.92
N PRO A 52 -9.57 -1.56 6.57
CA PRO A 52 -10.07 -2.00 7.87
C PRO A 52 -10.62 -3.44 7.88
N VAL A 53 -11.27 -3.86 6.79
CA VAL A 53 -11.81 -5.23 6.68
C VAL A 53 -10.69 -6.24 6.57
N LYS A 54 -9.67 -5.96 5.75
CA LYS A 54 -8.48 -6.80 5.55
C LYS A 54 -7.77 -7.14 6.87
N TYR A 55 -7.58 -6.15 7.73
CA TYR A 55 -6.91 -6.39 9.01
C TYR A 55 -7.84 -6.94 10.10
N SER A 56 -9.13 -6.59 10.10
CA SER A 56 -10.08 -7.05 11.11
C SER A 56 -10.46 -8.53 10.98
N ILE A 57 -10.21 -9.17 9.83
CA ILE A 57 -10.49 -10.58 9.63
C ILE A 57 -9.38 -11.49 10.22
N LEU A 58 -8.14 -11.00 10.31
CA LEU A 58 -7.00 -11.79 10.79
C LEU A 58 -7.21 -12.34 12.22
N PRO A 59 -7.64 -11.56 13.21
CA PRO A 59 -7.85 -12.06 14.56
C PRO A 59 -8.97 -13.10 14.68
N GLN A 60 -9.84 -13.21 13.67
CA GLN A 60 -10.93 -14.19 13.67
C GLN A 60 -10.49 -15.56 13.13
N HIS A 61 -9.35 -15.61 12.42
CA HIS A 61 -8.85 -16.84 11.79
C HIS A 61 -7.47 -17.27 12.28
N LEU A 62 -6.73 -16.37 12.92
CA LEU A 62 -5.38 -16.62 13.42
C LEU A 62 -5.37 -16.62 14.94
N LYS A 63 -4.51 -17.46 15.52
CA LYS A 63 -4.23 -17.44 16.96
C LYS A 63 -3.42 -16.20 17.33
N PRO A 64 -3.45 -15.74 18.60
CA PRO A 64 -2.69 -14.58 19.04
C PRO A 64 -1.19 -14.65 18.69
N GLU A 65 -0.59 -15.84 18.74
CA GLU A 65 0.82 -16.08 18.42
C GLU A 65 1.13 -16.00 16.91
N GLU A 66 0.09 -16.13 16.06
CA GLU A 66 0.19 -16.10 14.60
C GLU A 66 -0.08 -14.72 14.03
N LEU A 67 -0.63 -13.79 14.82
CA LEU A 67 -1.07 -12.47 14.33
C LEU A 67 0.09 -11.61 13.81
N VAL A 68 1.25 -11.67 14.46
CA VAL A 68 2.42 -10.89 14.01
C VAL A 68 2.89 -11.39 12.64
N GLY A 69 3.00 -12.71 12.48
CA GLY A 69 3.35 -13.32 11.19
C GLY A 69 2.28 -13.08 10.12
N GLY A 70 1.01 -13.25 10.46
CA GLY A 70 -0.10 -12.99 9.53
C GLY A 70 -0.13 -11.55 9.01
N ASN A 71 0.07 -10.57 9.88
CA ASN A 71 0.23 -9.17 9.47
C ASN A 71 1.48 -8.99 8.60
N GLY A 72 2.61 -9.61 8.94
CA GLY A 72 3.84 -9.57 8.15
C GLY A 72 3.63 -10.09 6.72
N TRP A 73 2.92 -11.21 6.55
CA TRP A 73 2.56 -11.75 5.23
C TRP A 73 1.66 -10.81 4.42
N VAL A 74 0.67 -10.20 5.07
CA VAL A 74 -0.23 -9.22 4.43
C VAL A 74 0.53 -7.99 3.97
N GLU A 75 1.45 -7.47 4.78
CA GLU A 75 2.29 -6.31 4.42
C GLU A 75 3.26 -6.66 3.29
N MET A 76 3.98 -7.78 3.40
CA MET A 76 4.87 -8.24 2.34
C MET A 76 4.12 -8.37 1.01
N GLY A 77 2.97 -9.04 1.00
CA GLY A 77 2.14 -9.20 -0.20
C GLY A 77 1.67 -7.86 -0.76
N THR A 78 1.33 -6.90 0.11
CA THR A 78 0.91 -5.55 -0.30
C THR A 78 2.04 -4.81 -1.01
N PHE A 79 3.25 -4.78 -0.44
CA PHE A 79 4.39 -4.08 -1.04
C PHE A 79 4.91 -4.76 -2.30
N LEU A 80 4.93 -6.10 -2.35
CA LEU A 80 5.25 -6.82 -3.58
C LEU A 80 4.24 -6.52 -4.69
N ALA A 81 2.94 -6.47 -4.37
CA ALA A 81 1.91 -6.11 -5.35
C ALA A 81 2.07 -4.66 -5.84
N ILE A 82 2.40 -3.72 -4.96
CA ILE A 82 2.69 -2.32 -5.34
C ILE A 82 3.89 -2.28 -6.30
N LEU A 83 4.99 -2.97 -5.97
CA LEU A 83 6.19 -3.01 -6.80
C LEU A 83 5.88 -3.60 -8.18
N ILE A 84 5.32 -4.81 -8.21
CA ILE A 84 5.00 -5.51 -9.46
C ILE A 84 4.02 -4.69 -10.30
N GLY A 85 2.99 -4.12 -9.66
CA GLY A 85 1.98 -3.28 -10.32
C GLY A 85 2.57 -2.02 -10.94
N THR A 86 3.47 -1.34 -10.21
CA THR A 86 4.15 -0.14 -10.70
C THR A 86 5.05 -0.45 -11.90
N LEU A 87 5.88 -1.50 -11.79
CA LEU A 87 6.78 -1.91 -12.87
C LEU A 87 6.01 -2.39 -14.10
N LEU A 88 5.02 -3.26 -13.90
CA LEU A 88 4.20 -3.79 -14.97
C LEU A 88 3.40 -2.68 -15.67
N GLY A 89 2.82 -1.78 -14.90
CA GLY A 89 2.10 -0.62 -15.43
C GLY A 89 2.99 0.28 -16.28
N GLY A 90 4.21 0.58 -15.80
CA GLY A 90 5.19 1.37 -16.53
C GLY A 90 5.62 0.72 -17.86
N VAL A 91 5.93 -0.58 -17.83
CA VAL A 91 6.31 -1.33 -19.04
C VAL A 91 5.16 -1.41 -20.04
N LEU A 92 3.96 -1.74 -19.59
CA LEU A 92 2.81 -1.90 -20.47
C LEU A 92 2.40 -0.59 -21.13
N ILE A 93 2.37 0.52 -20.40
CA ILE A 93 1.96 1.83 -20.96
C ILE A 93 2.95 2.35 -21.99
N ALA A 94 4.23 1.96 -21.89
CA ALA A 94 5.28 2.36 -22.83
C ALA A 94 5.19 1.66 -24.20
N ILE A 95 4.37 0.60 -24.35
CA ILE A 95 4.21 -0.11 -25.60
C ILE A 95 3.46 0.78 -26.59
N GLN A 96 4.15 1.19 -27.66
CA GLN A 96 3.60 2.11 -28.65
C GLN A 96 2.31 1.56 -29.31
N GLY A 97 1.29 2.39 -29.37
CA GLY A 97 0.00 2.09 -30.01
C GLY A 97 -0.91 1.11 -29.24
N GLN A 98 -0.40 0.33 -28.30
CA GLN A 98 -1.16 -0.67 -27.57
C GLN A 98 -1.20 -0.45 -26.06
N GLY A 99 -0.33 0.40 -25.52
CA GLY A 99 -0.17 0.62 -24.07
C GLY A 99 -1.49 0.81 -23.30
N PRO A 100 -2.35 1.74 -23.69
CA PRO A 100 -3.63 1.98 -23.03
C PRO A 100 -4.55 0.75 -23.00
N TRP A 101 -4.61 -0.01 -24.08
CA TRP A 101 -5.41 -1.24 -24.19
C TRP A 101 -4.86 -2.35 -23.29
N LEU A 102 -3.55 -2.52 -23.26
CA LEU A 102 -2.88 -3.53 -22.43
C LEU A 102 -3.06 -3.22 -20.94
N VAL A 103 -2.82 -1.98 -20.54
CA VAL A 103 -3.04 -1.56 -19.13
C VAL A 103 -4.50 -1.75 -18.76
N GLY A 104 -5.44 -1.27 -19.58
CA GLY A 104 -6.87 -1.44 -19.35
C GLY A 104 -7.28 -2.90 -19.21
N GLY A 105 -6.79 -3.79 -20.09
CA GLY A 105 -7.05 -5.23 -20.02
C GLY A 105 -6.48 -5.88 -18.76
N VAL A 106 -5.23 -5.57 -18.43
CA VAL A 106 -4.54 -6.15 -17.26
C VAL A 106 -5.20 -5.72 -15.94
N VAL A 107 -5.58 -4.46 -15.76
CA VAL A 107 -6.23 -4.02 -14.50
C VAL A 107 -7.60 -4.68 -14.32
N VAL A 108 -8.36 -4.92 -15.40
CA VAL A 108 -9.64 -5.65 -15.33
C VAL A 108 -9.41 -7.11 -14.97
N ILE A 109 -8.44 -7.78 -15.60
CA ILE A 109 -8.10 -9.18 -15.30
C ILE A 109 -7.68 -9.31 -13.83
N LEU A 110 -6.82 -8.41 -13.33
CA LEU A 110 -6.38 -8.43 -11.93
C LEU A 110 -7.55 -8.20 -10.95
N ALA A 111 -8.49 -7.31 -11.29
CA ALA A 111 -9.68 -7.09 -10.47
C ALA A 111 -10.57 -8.35 -10.42
N ILE A 112 -10.74 -9.03 -11.55
CA ILE A 112 -11.50 -10.30 -11.61
C ILE A 112 -10.79 -11.38 -10.79
N LEU A 113 -9.47 -11.54 -10.94
CA LEU A 113 -8.69 -12.50 -10.15
C LEU A 113 -8.76 -12.16 -8.65
N GLY A 114 -8.71 -10.89 -8.29
CA GLY A 114 -8.90 -10.43 -6.91
C GLY A 114 -10.29 -10.77 -6.37
N PHE A 115 -11.34 -10.60 -7.16
CA PHE A 115 -12.70 -11.01 -6.80
C PHE A 115 -12.81 -12.52 -6.63
N LEU A 116 -12.31 -13.31 -7.60
CA LEU A 116 -12.30 -14.77 -7.51
C LEU A 116 -11.55 -15.27 -6.27
N SER A 117 -10.39 -14.67 -5.98
CA SER A 117 -9.63 -14.97 -4.75
C SER A 117 -10.43 -14.66 -3.49
N SER A 118 -11.23 -13.60 -3.49
CA SER A 118 -12.07 -13.23 -2.35
C SER A 118 -13.17 -14.28 -2.04
N LEU A 119 -13.55 -15.12 -3.00
CA LEU A 119 -14.53 -16.19 -2.79
C LEU A 119 -14.01 -17.30 -1.89
N PHE A 120 -12.69 -17.49 -1.84
CA PHE A 120 -12.04 -18.48 -0.98
C PHE A 120 -11.83 -18.01 0.45
N ILE A 121 -12.12 -16.72 0.76
CA ILE A 121 -11.99 -16.21 2.12
C ILE A 121 -13.04 -16.88 3.01
N PRO A 122 -12.61 -17.49 4.15
CA PRO A 122 -13.51 -18.14 5.09
C PRO A 122 -14.52 -17.15 5.69
N ARG A 123 -15.65 -17.66 6.11
CA ARG A 123 -16.68 -16.85 6.78
C ARG A 123 -16.15 -16.26 8.08
N ALA A 124 -16.44 -14.99 8.29
CA ALA A 124 -16.04 -14.23 9.47
C ALA A 124 -17.25 -13.51 10.03
N ALA A 125 -17.79 -14.04 11.13
CA ALA A 125 -19.03 -13.52 11.73
C ALA A 125 -18.90 -12.04 12.12
N PRO A 126 -19.99 -11.27 12.09
CA PRO A 126 -19.99 -9.89 12.55
C PRO A 126 -19.73 -9.82 14.06
N ASP A 127 -18.84 -8.93 14.50
CA ASP A 127 -18.51 -8.75 15.92
C ASP A 127 -19.62 -7.99 16.67
N ALA A 128 -20.36 -7.09 15.97
CA ALA A 128 -21.40 -6.26 16.55
C ALA A 128 -22.60 -6.09 15.58
N PRO A 129 -23.43 -7.11 15.39
CA PRO A 129 -24.54 -7.07 14.40
C PRO A 129 -25.57 -5.97 14.70
N ASP A 130 -25.75 -5.62 15.97
CA ASP A 130 -26.71 -4.59 16.41
C ASP A 130 -26.17 -3.17 16.36
N LEU A 131 -24.96 -2.98 15.85
CA LEU A 131 -24.32 -1.66 15.76
C LEU A 131 -25.14 -0.73 14.87
N ARG A 132 -25.49 0.43 15.41
CA ARG A 132 -26.12 1.51 14.61
C ARG A 132 -25.05 2.28 13.87
N ILE A 133 -25.15 2.28 12.52
CA ILE A 133 -24.20 2.99 11.67
C ILE A 133 -24.61 4.47 11.64
N ASN A 134 -23.67 5.33 11.97
CA ASN A 134 -23.79 6.77 11.72
C ASN A 134 -23.21 7.07 10.33
N TRP A 135 -24.07 7.51 9.42
CA TRP A 135 -23.69 7.81 8.04
C TRP A 135 -22.99 9.16 7.85
N ASN A 136 -22.83 9.94 8.92
CA ASN A 136 -22.06 11.18 8.86
C ASN A 136 -20.57 10.88 9.11
N PRO A 137 -19.70 10.90 8.07
CA PRO A 137 -18.30 10.52 8.19
C PRO A 137 -17.51 11.47 9.10
N PHE A 138 -17.86 12.77 9.10
CA PHE A 138 -17.17 13.76 9.95
C PHE A 138 -17.46 13.53 11.43
N SER A 139 -18.72 13.32 11.77
CA SER A 139 -19.14 13.02 13.14
C SER A 139 -18.52 11.71 13.65
N GLU A 140 -18.50 10.68 12.82
CA GLU A 140 -17.94 9.37 13.21
C GLU A 140 -16.42 9.41 13.33
N THR A 141 -15.74 10.11 12.43
CA THR A 141 -14.28 10.33 12.54
C THR A 141 -13.93 11.06 13.84
N TRP A 142 -14.66 12.12 14.16
CA TRP A 142 -14.42 12.86 15.40
C TRP A 142 -14.68 12.02 16.64
N ARG A 143 -15.76 11.23 16.63
CA ARG A 143 -16.09 10.30 17.70
C ARG A 143 -15.01 9.24 17.88
N THR A 144 -14.51 8.67 16.78
CA THR A 144 -13.43 7.67 16.80
C THR A 144 -12.15 8.26 17.40
N ILE A 145 -11.75 9.46 16.96
CA ILE A 145 -10.60 10.17 17.54
C ILE A 145 -10.82 10.43 19.04
N ALA A 146 -12.01 10.87 19.45
CA ALA A 146 -12.31 11.15 20.85
C ALA A 146 -12.25 9.89 21.72
N ILE A 147 -12.73 8.75 21.21
CA ILE A 147 -12.64 7.45 21.90
C ILE A 147 -11.17 6.99 21.98
N THR A 148 -10.42 7.09 20.89
CA THR A 148 -9.00 6.69 20.82
C THR A 148 -8.16 7.50 21.81
N ARG A 149 -8.43 8.81 21.96
CA ARG A 149 -7.75 9.70 22.93
C ARG A 149 -7.95 9.31 24.37
N ARG A 150 -9.00 8.57 24.72
CA ARG A 150 -9.23 8.09 26.09
C ARG A 150 -8.19 7.06 26.54
N ASN A 151 -7.65 6.31 25.61
CA ASN A 151 -6.56 5.36 25.88
C ASN A 151 -5.27 5.89 25.24
N ARG A 152 -4.36 6.38 26.10
CA ARG A 152 -3.09 6.99 25.67
C ARG A 152 -2.25 6.04 24.81
N THR A 153 -2.21 4.75 25.15
CA THR A 153 -1.43 3.75 24.39
C THR A 153 -1.98 3.59 22.98
N VAL A 154 -3.30 3.43 22.84
CA VAL A 154 -3.95 3.32 21.52
C VAL A 154 -3.75 4.60 20.71
N PHE A 155 -3.90 5.76 21.31
CA PHE A 155 -3.72 7.04 20.63
C PHE A 155 -2.29 7.23 20.11
N LEU A 156 -1.29 6.91 20.93
CA LEU A 156 0.13 6.98 20.52
C LEU A 156 0.46 5.96 19.42
N SER A 157 -0.13 4.76 19.48
CA SER A 157 0.03 3.76 18.42
C SER A 157 -0.55 4.24 17.09
N VAL A 158 -1.73 4.85 17.11
CA VAL A 158 -2.34 5.44 15.90
C VAL A 158 -1.47 6.57 15.34
N LEU A 159 -0.94 7.45 16.18
CA LEU A 159 -0.03 8.51 15.73
C LEU A 159 1.27 7.94 15.15
N GLY A 160 1.85 6.93 15.78
CA GLY A 160 3.07 6.27 15.31
C GLY A 160 2.88 5.60 13.94
N ILE A 161 1.76 4.87 13.76
CA ILE A 161 1.41 4.25 12.48
C ILE A 161 1.14 5.31 11.40
N SER A 162 0.43 6.39 11.76
CA SER A 162 0.15 7.49 10.83
C SER A 162 1.42 8.18 10.37
N TRP A 163 2.37 8.40 11.29
CA TRP A 163 3.69 8.96 10.97
C TRP A 163 4.50 8.04 10.07
N PHE A 164 4.52 6.74 10.36
CA PHE A 164 5.21 5.73 9.54
C PHE A 164 4.68 5.72 8.09
N TRP A 165 3.36 5.69 7.92
CA TRP A 165 2.75 5.72 6.59
C TRP A 165 2.97 7.04 5.85
N PHE A 166 2.94 8.17 6.57
CA PHE A 166 3.27 9.48 6.00
C PHE A 166 4.72 9.50 5.47
N LEU A 167 5.67 9.00 6.27
CA LEU A 167 7.07 8.92 5.88
C LEU A 167 7.26 7.99 4.67
N GLY A 168 6.68 6.79 4.71
CA GLY A 168 6.74 5.82 3.62
C GLY A 168 6.16 6.36 2.31
N ALA A 169 5.00 7.03 2.37
CA ALA A 169 4.40 7.67 1.21
C ALA A 169 5.29 8.80 0.65
N THR A 170 5.94 9.57 1.53
CA THR A 170 6.89 10.63 1.13
C THR A 170 8.08 10.03 0.38
N TYR A 171 8.69 8.96 0.89
CA TYR A 171 9.78 8.27 0.19
C TYR A 171 9.33 7.76 -1.19
N LEU A 172 8.22 7.02 -1.25
CA LEU A 172 7.72 6.48 -2.52
C LEU A 172 7.43 7.58 -3.56
N ALA A 173 6.85 8.71 -3.12
CA ALA A 173 6.52 9.80 -4.02
C ALA A 173 7.75 10.58 -4.50
N GLN A 174 8.76 10.74 -3.65
CA GLN A 174 9.95 11.54 -3.95
C GLN A 174 11.08 10.75 -4.59
N LEU A 175 11.13 9.44 -4.37
CA LEU A 175 12.24 8.60 -4.86
C LEU A 175 12.50 8.74 -6.36
N PRO A 176 11.49 8.76 -7.28
CA PRO A 176 11.74 8.96 -8.70
C PRO A 176 12.38 10.32 -9.03
N ASN A 177 11.91 11.38 -8.41
CA ASN A 177 12.45 12.73 -8.61
C ASN A 177 13.87 12.85 -8.02
N TYR A 178 14.06 12.33 -6.81
CA TYR A 178 15.35 12.32 -6.13
C TYR A 178 16.39 11.55 -6.95
N THR A 179 16.04 10.38 -7.49
CA THR A 179 16.92 9.59 -8.34
C THR A 179 17.36 10.36 -9.58
N LYS A 180 16.43 11.01 -10.29
CA LYS A 180 16.75 11.73 -11.52
C LYS A 180 17.47 13.05 -11.28
N LEU A 181 16.99 13.85 -10.32
CA LEU A 181 17.48 15.22 -10.12
C LEU A 181 18.69 15.31 -9.19
N THR A 182 18.84 14.35 -8.28
CA THR A 182 19.89 14.42 -7.25
C THR A 182 20.96 13.36 -7.44
N LEU A 183 20.58 12.13 -7.80
CA LEU A 183 21.54 11.04 -8.00
C LEU A 183 21.99 10.89 -9.47
N GLY A 184 21.33 11.56 -10.41
CA GLY A 184 21.64 11.46 -11.84
C GLY A 184 21.32 10.11 -12.47
N GLY A 185 20.48 9.30 -11.81
CA GLY A 185 20.08 7.98 -12.29
C GLY A 185 18.90 8.03 -13.28
N ASP A 186 18.89 7.11 -14.22
CA ASP A 186 17.82 6.93 -15.20
C ASP A 186 16.61 6.16 -14.60
N GLU A 187 15.66 5.76 -15.46
CA GLU A 187 14.47 4.99 -15.07
C GLU A 187 14.83 3.60 -14.50
N HIS A 188 15.95 3.02 -14.90
CA HIS A 188 16.41 1.73 -14.39
C HIS A 188 16.94 1.87 -12.96
N VAL A 189 17.60 2.99 -12.63
CA VAL A 189 18.01 3.31 -11.25
C VAL A 189 16.79 3.57 -10.37
N VAL A 190 15.77 4.29 -10.86
CA VAL A 190 14.48 4.45 -10.15
C VAL A 190 13.88 3.09 -9.82
N THR A 191 13.83 2.20 -10.81
CA THR A 191 13.32 0.83 -10.66
C THR A 191 14.13 0.04 -9.63
N LEU A 192 15.45 0.12 -9.67
CA LEU A 192 16.35 -0.54 -8.72
C LEU A 192 16.07 -0.07 -7.28
N LEU A 193 15.98 1.22 -7.05
CA LEU A 193 15.72 1.79 -5.72
C LEU A 193 14.34 1.45 -5.19
N LEU A 194 13.29 1.52 -6.03
CA LEU A 194 11.94 1.10 -5.66
C LEU A 194 11.87 -0.39 -5.34
N THR A 195 12.59 -1.22 -6.10
CA THR A 195 12.70 -2.66 -5.86
C THR A 195 13.39 -2.93 -4.53
N THR A 196 14.50 -2.27 -4.26
CA THR A 196 15.25 -2.40 -3.00
C THR A 196 14.39 -1.98 -1.81
N PHE A 197 13.65 -0.87 -1.94
CA PHE A 197 12.71 -0.40 -0.92
C PHE A 197 11.61 -1.44 -0.63
N ALA A 198 10.95 -1.95 -1.67
CA ALA A 198 9.87 -2.94 -1.51
C ALA A 198 10.36 -4.29 -0.95
N LEU A 199 11.54 -4.75 -1.41
CA LEU A 199 12.17 -5.96 -0.87
C LEU A 199 12.56 -5.77 0.60
N GLY A 200 13.10 -4.60 0.96
CA GLY A 200 13.42 -4.25 2.33
C GLY A 200 12.21 -4.34 3.27
N ILE A 201 11.05 -3.79 2.84
CA ILE A 201 9.81 -3.91 3.59
C ILE A 201 9.34 -5.37 3.67
N GLY A 202 9.36 -6.10 2.56
CA GLY A 202 8.94 -7.50 2.52
C GLY A 202 9.76 -8.37 3.48
N ILE A 203 11.09 -8.27 3.41
CA ILE A 203 12.02 -8.99 4.28
C ILE A 203 11.84 -8.55 5.74
N GLY A 204 11.77 -7.24 5.99
CA GLY A 204 11.59 -6.67 7.33
C GLY A 204 10.28 -7.12 7.98
N SER A 205 9.19 -7.20 7.21
CA SER A 205 7.90 -7.67 7.69
C SER A 205 7.95 -9.14 8.16
N LEU A 206 8.64 -10.01 7.42
CA LEU A 206 8.83 -11.40 7.81
C LEU A 206 9.83 -11.56 8.99
N LEU A 207 10.88 -10.74 9.00
CA LEU A 207 11.84 -10.75 10.12
C LEU A 207 11.21 -10.27 11.42
N CYS A 208 10.22 -9.38 11.36
CA CYS A 208 9.51 -8.89 12.54
C CYS A 208 8.93 -10.04 13.38
N GLU A 209 8.32 -11.05 12.77
CA GLU A 209 7.81 -12.23 13.49
C GLU A 209 8.89 -12.98 14.26
N ARG A 210 10.07 -13.15 13.63
CA ARG A 210 11.20 -13.87 14.25
C ARG A 210 11.83 -13.05 15.36
N LEU A 211 12.06 -11.77 15.12
CA LEU A 211 12.71 -10.86 16.09
C LEU A 211 11.82 -10.57 17.30
N SER A 212 10.50 -10.54 17.12
CA SER A 212 9.53 -10.35 18.20
C SER A 212 9.22 -11.61 19.00
N GLY A 213 9.75 -12.77 18.60
CA GLY A 213 9.42 -14.05 19.23
C GLY A 213 7.94 -14.39 19.17
N ARG A 214 7.25 -14.00 18.08
CA ARG A 214 5.82 -14.16 17.83
C ARG A 214 4.90 -13.45 18.84
N ARG A 215 5.40 -12.35 19.39
CA ARG A 215 4.66 -11.50 20.35
C ARG A 215 4.73 -10.06 19.90
N VAL A 216 3.84 -9.22 20.40
CA VAL A 216 3.92 -7.77 20.17
C VAL A 216 5.09 -7.21 20.99
N GLU A 217 6.21 -6.95 20.33
CA GLU A 217 7.43 -6.42 20.95
C GLU A 217 7.64 -4.97 20.57
N LEU A 218 7.31 -4.05 21.50
CA LEU A 218 7.40 -2.61 21.27
C LEU A 218 8.84 -2.11 21.08
N GLY A 219 9.83 -2.86 21.57
CA GLY A 219 11.24 -2.50 21.42
C GLY A 219 11.75 -2.51 19.98
N LEU A 220 11.09 -3.23 19.07
CA LEU A 220 11.43 -3.23 17.66
C LEU A 220 11.09 -1.91 16.95
N VAL A 221 10.10 -1.15 17.45
CA VAL A 221 9.68 0.12 16.84
C VAL A 221 10.78 1.18 16.88
N PRO A 222 11.39 1.51 18.03
CA PRO A 222 12.51 2.45 18.06
C PRO A 222 13.74 1.92 17.31
N PHE A 223 14.00 0.61 17.32
CA PHE A 223 15.08 0.03 16.52
C PHE A 223 14.90 0.28 15.03
N GLY A 224 13.70 0.02 14.49
CA GLY A 224 13.35 0.32 13.10
C GLY A 224 13.40 1.83 12.79
N ALA A 225 12.93 2.68 13.72
CA ALA A 225 12.96 4.14 13.56
C ALA A 225 14.40 4.69 13.51
N ILE A 226 15.31 4.15 14.31
CA ILE A 226 16.74 4.50 14.26
C ILE A 226 17.33 4.11 12.90
N GLY A 227 17.03 2.91 12.41
CA GLY A 227 17.47 2.46 11.08
C GLY A 227 17.00 3.40 9.97
N LEU A 228 15.69 3.74 9.96
CA LEU A 228 15.13 4.71 9.00
C LEU A 228 15.83 6.07 9.08
N THR A 229 16.14 6.55 10.28
CA THR A 229 16.82 7.83 10.48
C THR A 229 18.25 7.78 9.96
N VAL A 230 19.02 6.75 10.32
CA VAL A 230 20.42 6.59 9.90
C VAL A 230 20.54 6.52 8.39
N PHE A 231 19.76 5.63 7.75
CA PHE A 231 19.80 5.48 6.29
C PHE A 231 19.18 6.67 5.55
N GLY A 232 18.20 7.35 6.14
CA GLY A 232 17.66 8.60 5.58
C GLY A 232 18.68 9.74 5.59
N VAL A 233 19.47 9.84 6.66
CA VAL A 233 20.59 10.80 6.75
C VAL A 233 21.72 10.42 5.79
N ASP A 234 22.05 9.15 5.69
CA ASP A 234 23.05 8.64 4.74
C ASP A 234 22.64 8.96 3.29
N LEU A 235 21.38 8.71 2.94
CA LEU A 235 20.84 9.05 1.62
C LEU A 235 20.95 10.56 1.30
N PHE A 236 20.78 11.43 2.30
CA PHE A 236 20.96 12.87 2.13
C PHE A 236 22.42 13.22 1.79
N PHE A 237 23.39 12.59 2.45
CA PHE A 237 24.82 12.85 2.19
C PHE A 237 25.33 12.12 0.94
N ALA A 238 24.68 11.06 0.49
CA ALA A 238 24.96 10.38 -0.77
C ALA A 238 24.59 11.22 -2.01
N ALA A 239 23.86 12.33 -1.82
CA ALA A 239 23.48 13.24 -2.89
C ALA A 239 24.75 13.86 -3.53
N VAL A 240 24.98 13.56 -4.81
CA VAL A 240 26.05 14.18 -5.61
C VAL A 240 25.40 15.26 -6.47
N PRO A 241 25.92 16.48 -6.48
CA PRO A 241 25.41 17.52 -7.37
C PRO A 241 25.55 17.07 -8.82
N VAL A 242 24.43 16.82 -9.49
CA VAL A 242 24.43 16.46 -10.92
C VAL A 242 24.45 17.74 -11.74
N ALA A 243 25.42 17.87 -12.67
CA ALA A 243 25.44 18.99 -13.59
C ALA A 243 24.18 18.97 -14.47
N PRO A 244 23.55 20.15 -14.75
CA PRO A 244 22.29 20.20 -15.51
C PRO A 244 22.34 19.57 -16.92
N GLU A 245 23.55 19.42 -17.47
CA GLU A 245 23.79 18.84 -18.80
C GLU A 245 24.34 17.40 -18.75
N ALA A 246 24.50 16.79 -17.58
CA ALA A 246 25.02 15.43 -17.47
C ALA A 246 24.01 14.41 -17.99
N SER A 247 24.46 13.44 -18.79
CA SER A 247 23.66 12.27 -19.15
C SER A 247 23.32 11.45 -17.90
N LEU A 248 22.05 11.01 -17.79
CA LEU A 248 21.65 10.11 -16.70
C LEU A 248 22.40 8.80 -16.81
N ILE A 249 22.84 8.27 -15.67
CA ILE A 249 23.56 6.99 -15.58
C ILE A 249 22.59 5.84 -15.42
N GLY A 250 22.88 4.71 -16.07
CA GLY A 250 22.10 3.48 -15.98
C GLY A 250 22.41 2.70 -14.69
N ALA A 251 21.55 1.71 -14.38
CA ALA A 251 21.67 0.92 -13.15
C ALA A 251 23.01 0.19 -13.00
N VAL A 252 23.64 -0.23 -14.11
CA VAL A 252 24.95 -0.94 -14.08
C VAL A 252 26.10 -0.01 -13.75
N GLU A 253 26.03 1.26 -14.19
CA GLU A 253 27.05 2.27 -13.88
C GLU A 253 26.83 2.88 -12.48
N PHE A 254 25.60 2.80 -11.99
CA PHE A 254 25.20 3.33 -10.69
C PHE A 254 25.67 2.43 -9.53
N LEU A 255 25.77 1.11 -9.73
CA LEU A 255 26.23 0.12 -8.75
C LEU A 255 27.74 0.01 -8.72
#